data_f78bba1eb70c7ac99ba145d4b087b8d0
#
_entry.id   f78bba1eb70c7ac99ba145d4b087b8d0
#
_cell.length_a   1.000
_cell.length_b   1.000
_cell.length_c   1.000
_cell.angle_alpha   90.00
_cell.angle_beta   90.00
_cell.angle_gamma   90.00
#
_symmetry.space_group_name_H-M   'P 1'
#
loop_
_entity.id
_entity.type
_entity.pdbx_description
1 polymer ?
#
loop_
_entity_poly.entity_id
_entity_poly.type
_entity_poly.pdbx_seq_one_letter_code
_entity_poly.pdbx_strand_id
1 'polypeptide(L)'
;MSEQRSRPRRILGHPLTHLFAALLILGLTQAFVVKLFMVPSGSMENTLEIGDRLLVNRLAYSLPGSDGVPEPGDLVVFSTQEQLWPDGNDAAPDSPLSWVKYGAKWFFGDLIGIGPTTDRLLVKRVIGTPGQTVECCSTSGQLLVDGEPIEEPYLFEDLPFEAGTLDCATTPRSARCFAPVTVPERRLLALGDHRSASNDGITRCRSRDGPSSESCVRWARTDDVLGEVFAVVWPLNRWGGLS
;
A
#
# COMPACT_ATOMS: atom_id res chain seq x y z
N MET A 1 -1.39 10.24 64.96
CA MET A 1 -0.66 9.96 63.73
C MET A 1 -1.61 9.23 62.81
N SER A 2 -2.32 9.93 61.94
CA SER A 2 -3.27 9.37 60.97
C SER A 2 -2.62 9.34 59.62
N GLU A 3 -2.27 8.15 59.14
CA GLU A 3 -1.69 7.89 57.82
C GLU A 3 -2.73 8.14 56.73
N GLN A 4 -2.53 9.21 55.97
CA GLN A 4 -3.26 9.49 54.71
C GLN A 4 -2.79 8.55 53.62
N ARG A 5 -3.30 7.29 53.57
CA ARG A 5 -3.14 6.36 52.46
C ARG A 5 -4.45 6.23 51.68
N SER A 6 -4.76 7.13 50.73
CA SER A 6 -5.88 6.85 49.83
C SER A 6 -5.99 7.72 48.54
N ARG A 7 -4.92 8.39 48.10
CA ARG A 7 -5.01 9.17 46.81
C ARG A 7 -4.92 8.34 45.50
N PRO A 8 -4.11 7.26 45.38
CA PRO A 8 -3.99 6.60 44.06
C PRO A 8 -5.25 5.81 43.64
N ARG A 9 -6.02 5.24 44.57
CA ARG A 9 -7.24 4.46 44.21
C ARG A 9 -8.38 5.30 43.61
N ARG A 10 -8.51 6.58 43.96
CA ARG A 10 -9.54 7.46 43.42
C ARG A 10 -9.24 7.91 41.98
N ILE A 11 -7.98 8.04 41.63
CA ILE A 11 -7.57 8.43 40.24
C ILE A 11 -7.81 7.27 39.27
N LEU A 12 -7.47 6.04 39.68
CA LEU A 12 -7.68 4.82 38.86
C LEU A 12 -9.16 4.50 38.62
N GLY A 13 -10.08 4.91 39.48
CA GLY A 13 -11.52 4.72 39.34
C GLY A 13 -12.25 5.83 38.57
N HIS A 14 -11.56 6.86 38.10
CA HIS A 14 -12.20 7.99 37.43
C HIS A 14 -12.48 7.65 35.96
N PRO A 15 -13.69 7.93 35.39
CA PRO A 15 -14.03 7.58 34.01
C PRO A 15 -13.07 8.20 32.98
N LEU A 16 -12.53 9.38 33.24
CA LEU A 16 -11.53 10.02 32.38
C LEU A 16 -10.21 9.24 32.31
N THR A 17 -9.82 8.57 33.40
CA THR A 17 -8.61 7.73 33.41
C THR A 17 -8.80 6.49 32.54
N HIS A 18 -10.00 5.88 32.59
CA HIS A 18 -10.31 4.75 31.70
C HIS A 18 -10.40 5.17 30.23
N LEU A 19 -10.99 6.35 29.96
CA LEU A 19 -11.02 6.90 28.59
C LEU A 19 -9.60 7.17 28.07
N PHE A 20 -8.76 7.81 28.88
CA PHE A 20 -7.37 8.06 28.51
C PHE A 20 -6.59 6.75 28.27
N ALA A 21 -6.74 5.76 29.16
CA ALA A 21 -6.11 4.46 29.01
C ALA A 21 -6.59 3.75 27.74
N ALA A 22 -7.89 3.79 27.43
CA ALA A 22 -8.45 3.20 26.22
C ALA A 22 -7.90 3.86 24.95
N LEU A 23 -7.82 5.20 24.92
CA LEU A 23 -7.23 5.94 23.79
C LEU A 23 -5.74 5.65 23.64
N LEU A 24 -5.02 5.52 24.75
CA LEU A 24 -3.61 5.17 24.74
C LEU A 24 -3.40 3.76 24.15
N ILE A 25 -4.17 2.77 24.63
CA ILE A 25 -4.11 1.40 24.13
C ILE A 25 -4.45 1.36 22.64
N LEU A 26 -5.52 2.03 22.24
CA LEU A 26 -5.91 2.12 20.82
C LEU A 26 -4.79 2.74 19.99
N GLY A 27 -4.21 3.85 20.44
CA GLY A 27 -3.11 4.51 19.74
C GLY A 27 -1.87 3.62 19.63
N LEU A 28 -1.49 2.92 20.70
CA LEU A 28 -0.37 1.97 20.67
C LEU A 28 -0.65 0.80 19.75
N THR A 29 -1.87 0.24 19.78
CA THR A 29 -2.25 -0.84 18.89
C THR A 29 -2.16 -0.39 17.43
N GLN A 30 -2.69 0.78 17.09
CA GLN A 30 -2.63 1.34 15.73
C GLN A 30 -1.21 1.73 15.31
N ALA A 31 -0.37 2.15 16.26
CA ALA A 31 1.01 2.52 15.96
C ALA A 31 1.91 1.31 15.68
N PHE A 32 1.67 0.17 16.34
CA PHE A 32 2.63 -0.94 16.36
C PHE A 32 2.09 -2.28 15.87
N VAL A 33 0.78 -2.51 15.92
CA VAL A 33 0.21 -3.85 15.65
C VAL A 33 -0.67 -3.87 14.42
N VAL A 34 -1.79 -3.15 14.46
CA VAL A 34 -2.78 -3.14 13.38
C VAL A 34 -3.24 -1.71 13.15
N LYS A 35 -3.13 -1.26 11.91
CA LYS A 35 -3.60 0.07 11.51
C LYS A 35 -4.81 -0.02 10.59
N LEU A 36 -5.79 0.87 10.82
CA LEU A 36 -6.95 1.04 9.96
C LEU A 36 -6.63 2.05 8.85
N PHE A 37 -6.92 1.70 7.60
CA PHE A 37 -6.77 2.57 6.43
C PHE A 37 -8.06 2.66 5.64
N MET A 38 -8.22 3.75 4.90
CA MET A 38 -9.30 3.93 3.94
C MET A 38 -8.74 3.97 2.52
N VAL A 39 -9.35 3.23 1.61
CA VAL A 39 -8.97 3.20 0.18
C VAL A 39 -9.43 4.49 -0.50
N PRO A 40 -8.50 5.32 -1.01
CA PRO A 40 -8.86 6.62 -1.61
C PRO A 40 -9.05 6.56 -3.12
N SER A 41 -8.62 5.51 -3.80
CA SER A 41 -8.59 5.42 -5.28
C SER A 41 -8.90 4.03 -5.78
N GLY A 42 -9.35 3.95 -7.04
CA GLY A 42 -9.74 2.69 -7.69
C GLY A 42 -8.59 1.86 -8.27
N SER A 43 -7.33 2.16 -7.95
CA SER A 43 -6.19 1.42 -8.54
C SER A 43 -6.09 -0.05 -8.14
N MET A 44 -6.89 -0.48 -7.16
CA MET A 44 -7.00 -1.85 -6.65
C MET A 44 -8.43 -2.38 -6.78
N GLU A 45 -9.26 -1.76 -7.63
CA GLU A 45 -10.65 -2.17 -7.87
C GLU A 45 -10.76 -3.66 -8.20
N ASN A 46 -11.91 -4.25 -7.90
CA ASN A 46 -12.19 -5.66 -7.78
C ASN A 46 -11.67 -6.28 -6.48
N THR A 47 -10.41 -6.07 -6.10
CA THR A 47 -9.89 -6.50 -4.81
C THR A 47 -10.30 -5.54 -3.69
N LEU A 48 -10.09 -4.24 -3.90
CA LEU A 48 -10.40 -3.16 -2.95
C LEU A 48 -11.18 -2.05 -3.65
N GLU A 49 -12.30 -1.65 -3.07
CA GLU A 49 -13.15 -0.57 -3.59
C GLU A 49 -12.86 0.76 -2.90
N ILE A 50 -13.15 1.86 -3.60
CA ILE A 50 -13.04 3.21 -3.02
C ILE A 50 -13.93 3.31 -1.79
N GLY A 51 -13.34 3.73 -0.67
CA GLY A 51 -14.04 3.86 0.61
C GLY A 51 -13.97 2.63 1.51
N ASP A 52 -13.43 1.51 1.03
CA ASP A 52 -13.14 0.35 1.88
C ASP A 52 -12.24 0.75 3.05
N ARG A 53 -12.49 0.16 4.21
CA ARG A 53 -11.63 0.28 5.39
C ARG A 53 -10.89 -1.02 5.58
N LEU A 54 -9.58 -0.91 5.58
CA LEU A 54 -8.64 -2.03 5.59
C LEU A 54 -8.01 -2.17 6.95
N LEU A 55 -7.81 -3.39 7.40
CA LEU A 55 -6.88 -3.71 8.48
C LEU A 55 -5.53 -4.08 7.90
N VAL A 56 -4.50 -3.42 8.40
CA VAL A 56 -3.10 -3.60 7.99
C VAL A 56 -2.31 -4.14 9.16
N ASN A 57 -1.73 -5.32 9.00
CA ASN A 57 -0.83 -5.94 9.96
C ASN A 57 0.56 -5.30 9.86
N ARG A 58 0.92 -4.50 10.84
CA ARG A 58 2.22 -3.82 10.89
C ARG A 58 3.36 -4.70 11.34
N LEU A 59 3.04 -5.86 11.90
CA LEU A 59 4.02 -6.83 12.37
C LEU A 59 4.37 -7.89 11.32
N ALA A 60 3.67 -7.92 10.18
CA ALA A 60 3.82 -8.96 9.16
C ALA A 60 5.30 -9.18 8.76
N TYR A 61 6.04 -8.09 8.59
CA TYR A 61 7.43 -8.13 8.12
C TYR A 61 8.45 -7.77 9.20
N SER A 62 8.02 -7.63 10.47
CA SER A 62 8.88 -7.17 11.58
C SER A 62 9.12 -8.23 12.64
N LEU A 63 8.41 -9.36 12.59
CA LEU A 63 8.50 -10.41 13.59
C LEU A 63 9.76 -11.26 13.40
N PRO A 64 10.40 -11.74 14.49
CA PRO A 64 11.47 -12.71 14.41
C PRO A 64 11.00 -13.99 13.69
N GLY A 65 11.68 -14.37 12.61
CA GLY A 65 11.33 -15.54 11.80
C GLY A 65 10.59 -15.23 10.51
N SER A 66 10.20 -13.96 10.27
CA SER A 66 9.88 -13.48 8.93
C SER A 66 11.17 -13.05 8.23
N ASP A 67 11.26 -13.24 6.94
CA ASP A 67 12.41 -12.75 6.13
C ASP A 67 12.42 -11.21 6.05
N GLY A 68 11.43 -10.55 6.64
CA GLY A 68 11.29 -9.10 6.66
C GLY A 68 10.96 -8.49 5.30
N VAL A 69 10.72 -9.31 4.29
CA VAL A 69 10.41 -8.91 2.92
C VAL A 69 9.02 -9.41 2.54
N PRO A 70 8.16 -8.56 1.98
CA PRO A 70 6.88 -9.00 1.42
C PRO A 70 7.06 -10.05 0.33
N GLU A 71 6.14 -11.01 0.26
CA GLU A 71 6.11 -12.06 -0.76
C GLU A 71 5.34 -11.61 -2.02
N PRO A 72 5.62 -12.23 -3.19
CA PRO A 72 4.80 -12.01 -4.38
C PRO A 72 3.33 -12.39 -4.11
N GLY A 73 2.42 -11.48 -4.45
CA GLY A 73 0.99 -11.63 -4.18
C GLY A 73 0.50 -10.81 -2.98
N ASP A 74 1.36 -10.44 -2.04
CA ASP A 74 0.99 -9.64 -0.87
C ASP A 74 0.41 -8.28 -1.27
N LEU A 75 -0.65 -7.89 -0.57
CA LEU A 75 -1.19 -6.54 -0.62
C LEU A 75 -0.49 -5.68 0.44
N VAL A 76 0.36 -4.78 0.01
CA VAL A 76 1.16 -3.95 0.91
C VAL A 76 0.71 -2.50 0.92
N VAL A 77 0.71 -1.90 2.12
CA VAL A 77 0.63 -0.46 2.29
C VAL A 77 2.04 0.07 2.47
N PHE A 78 2.43 1.04 1.66
CA PHE A 78 3.76 1.67 1.78
C PHE A 78 3.67 3.18 1.61
N SER A 79 4.60 3.88 2.24
CA SER A 79 4.74 5.32 2.08
C SER A 79 5.47 5.66 0.78
N THR A 80 5.03 6.73 0.13
CA THR A 80 5.67 7.21 -1.09
C THR A 80 6.59 8.36 -0.79
N GLN A 81 7.82 8.28 -1.30
CA GLN A 81 8.72 9.41 -1.27
C GLN A 81 8.36 10.39 -2.40
N GLU A 82 8.30 11.67 -2.09
CA GLU A 82 7.91 12.74 -3.03
C GLU A 82 8.71 12.72 -4.35
N GLN A 83 9.97 12.31 -4.31
CA GLN A 83 10.85 12.26 -5.48
C GLN A 83 10.49 11.14 -6.47
N LEU A 84 9.98 10.01 -5.98
CA LEU A 84 9.61 8.86 -6.81
C LEU A 84 8.14 8.90 -7.28
N TRP A 85 7.28 9.55 -6.49
CA TRP A 85 5.85 9.63 -6.71
C TRP A 85 5.37 11.09 -6.62
N PRO A 86 5.69 11.96 -7.60
CA PRO A 86 5.52 13.42 -7.48
C PRO A 86 4.06 13.92 -7.54
N ASP A 87 3.08 13.02 -7.65
CA ASP A 87 1.69 13.40 -7.87
C ASP A 87 0.96 13.72 -6.58
N GLY A 88 1.26 14.85 -5.93
CA GLY A 88 0.50 15.33 -4.78
C GLY A 88 1.05 16.61 -4.15
N ASN A 89 0.16 17.43 -3.64
CA ASN A 89 0.43 18.69 -2.96
C ASN A 89 0.45 18.47 -1.44
N ASP A 90 1.58 18.07 -0.88
CA ASP A 90 1.78 18.10 0.58
C ASP A 90 2.66 19.30 0.94
N ALA A 91 2.09 20.50 0.77
CA ALA A 91 2.68 21.68 1.36
C ALA A 91 2.57 21.60 2.89
N ALA A 92 3.67 21.90 3.58
CA ALA A 92 3.63 22.06 5.03
C ALA A 92 2.57 23.10 5.42
N PRO A 93 1.91 22.93 6.58
CA PRO A 93 0.91 23.91 7.03
C PRO A 93 1.53 25.32 7.13
N ASP A 94 0.95 26.28 6.43
CA ASP A 94 1.45 27.63 6.28
C ASP A 94 0.61 28.69 7.03
N SER A 95 -0.53 28.27 7.61
CA SER A 95 -1.46 29.14 8.31
C SER A 95 -2.04 28.47 9.56
N PRO A 96 -2.54 29.24 10.54
CA PRO A 96 -3.18 28.65 11.74
C PRO A 96 -4.34 27.71 11.42
N LEU A 97 -5.10 28.00 10.36
CA LEU A 97 -6.22 27.15 9.94
C LEU A 97 -5.73 25.85 9.30
N SER A 98 -4.61 25.86 8.56
CA SER A 98 -3.99 24.66 8.00
C SER A 98 -3.41 23.77 9.09
N TRP A 99 -2.86 24.32 10.17
CA TRP A 99 -2.45 23.56 11.36
C TRP A 99 -3.61 22.87 12.07
N VAL A 100 -4.78 23.52 12.18
CA VAL A 100 -5.98 22.90 12.76
C VAL A 100 -6.46 21.74 11.87
N LYS A 101 -6.48 21.94 10.55
CA LYS A 101 -6.81 20.87 9.59
C LYS A 101 -5.82 19.71 9.65
N TYR A 102 -4.53 20.02 9.74
CA TYR A 102 -3.47 19.01 9.89
C TYR A 102 -3.64 18.22 11.19
N GLY A 103 -3.87 18.90 12.31
CA GLY A 103 -4.13 18.23 13.60
C GLY A 103 -5.39 17.36 13.58
N ALA A 104 -6.47 17.82 12.92
CA ALA A 104 -7.67 17.02 12.74
C ALA A 104 -7.40 15.79 11.84
N LYS A 105 -6.67 15.97 10.73
CA LYS A 105 -6.26 14.88 9.83
C LYS A 105 -5.40 13.84 10.56
N TRP A 106 -4.43 14.30 11.34
CA TRP A 106 -3.60 13.44 12.18
C TRP A 106 -4.44 12.67 13.22
N PHE A 107 -5.34 13.37 13.94
CA PHE A 107 -6.15 12.74 14.98
C PHE A 107 -7.13 11.71 14.40
N PHE A 108 -7.90 12.09 13.37
CA PHE A 108 -8.93 11.21 12.80
C PHE A 108 -8.34 10.19 11.81
N GLY A 109 -7.33 10.57 11.04
CA GLY A 109 -6.69 9.70 10.04
C GLY A 109 -5.63 8.81 10.64
N ASP A 110 -4.61 9.39 11.26
CA ASP A 110 -3.45 8.60 11.70
C ASP A 110 -3.66 7.91 13.04
N LEU A 111 -4.35 8.56 14.00
CA LEU A 111 -4.57 7.99 15.34
C LEU A 111 -5.81 7.10 15.40
N ILE A 112 -6.95 7.50 14.80
CA ILE A 112 -8.21 6.76 14.88
C ILE A 112 -8.45 5.90 13.64
N GLY A 113 -7.87 6.26 12.47
CA GLY A 113 -8.02 5.52 11.21
C GLY A 113 -9.35 5.73 10.50
N ILE A 114 -10.10 6.81 10.81
CA ILE A 114 -11.43 7.06 10.24
C ILE A 114 -11.37 8.04 9.05
N GLY A 115 -10.27 8.76 8.87
CA GLY A 115 -10.10 9.80 7.86
C GLY A 115 -8.86 9.62 6.98
N PRO A 116 -8.61 10.56 6.07
CA PRO A 116 -7.38 10.58 5.30
C PRO A 116 -6.18 10.78 6.22
N THR A 117 -5.08 10.04 5.96
CA THR A 117 -3.83 10.13 6.71
C THR A 117 -3.03 11.39 6.35
N THR A 118 -2.09 11.78 7.20
CA THR A 118 -1.14 12.87 6.89
C THR A 118 -0.09 12.42 5.89
N ASP A 119 0.27 11.13 5.92
CA ASP A 119 1.24 10.53 5.00
C ASP A 119 0.59 10.12 3.68
N ARG A 120 1.37 10.17 2.60
CA ARG A 120 0.97 9.63 1.30
C ARG A 120 1.20 8.13 1.30
N LEU A 121 0.12 7.41 1.40
CA LEU A 121 0.14 5.95 1.44
C LEU A 121 -0.49 5.39 0.18
N LEU A 122 0.16 4.39 -0.39
CA LEU A 122 -0.36 3.59 -1.49
C LEU A 122 -0.59 2.17 -1.03
N VAL A 123 -1.65 1.56 -1.58
CA VAL A 123 -1.89 0.12 -1.51
C VAL A 123 -1.63 -0.45 -2.89
N LYS A 124 -0.76 -1.44 -2.98
CA LYS A 124 -0.45 -2.16 -4.22
C LYS A 124 -0.16 -3.63 -3.92
N ARG A 125 -0.21 -4.45 -4.97
CA ARG A 125 0.18 -5.85 -4.90
C ARG A 125 1.66 -6.00 -5.26
N VAL A 126 2.39 -6.76 -4.49
CA VAL A 126 3.78 -7.13 -4.78
C VAL A 126 3.78 -8.14 -5.94
N ILE A 127 4.52 -7.81 -6.98
CA ILE A 127 4.69 -8.68 -8.17
C ILE A 127 6.12 -9.21 -8.23
N GLY A 128 7.10 -8.41 -7.83
CA GLY A 128 8.51 -8.83 -7.83
C GLY A 128 9.23 -8.40 -6.56
N THR A 129 10.07 -9.28 -6.07
CA THR A 129 10.91 -9.10 -4.88
C THR A 129 12.39 -9.01 -5.25
N PRO A 130 13.30 -8.60 -4.34
CA PRO A 130 14.72 -8.41 -4.65
C PRO A 130 15.35 -9.58 -5.41
N GLY A 131 16.06 -9.27 -6.49
CA GLY A 131 16.74 -10.22 -7.36
C GLY A 131 15.89 -10.81 -8.49
N GLN A 132 14.55 -10.74 -8.39
CA GLN A 132 13.67 -11.25 -9.45
C GLN A 132 13.64 -10.32 -10.67
N THR A 133 13.48 -10.91 -11.85
CA THR A 133 13.29 -10.18 -13.10
C THR A 133 11.85 -10.28 -13.54
N VAL A 134 11.22 -9.13 -13.75
CA VAL A 134 9.82 -9.03 -14.19
C VAL A 134 9.75 -8.39 -15.56
N GLU A 135 8.97 -8.97 -16.47
CA GLU A 135 8.75 -8.46 -17.81
C GLU A 135 7.32 -8.70 -18.28
N CYS A 136 6.90 -7.99 -19.29
CA CYS A 136 5.65 -8.27 -20.00
C CYS A 136 5.89 -8.26 -21.52
N CYS A 137 5.45 -9.31 -22.23
CA CYS A 137 4.53 -10.35 -21.79
C CYS A 137 4.93 -11.70 -22.37
N SER A 138 4.35 -12.78 -21.82
CA SER A 138 4.30 -14.08 -22.48
C SER A 138 3.50 -13.99 -23.79
N THR A 139 3.49 -15.05 -24.58
CA THR A 139 2.69 -15.12 -25.82
C THR A 139 1.18 -15.00 -25.57
N SER A 140 0.73 -15.34 -24.37
CA SER A 140 -0.67 -15.19 -23.92
C SER A 140 -0.97 -13.87 -23.21
N GLY A 141 0.03 -12.97 -23.10
CA GLY A 141 -0.12 -11.67 -22.47
C GLY A 141 0.07 -11.65 -20.94
N GLN A 142 0.50 -12.74 -20.32
CA GLN A 142 0.77 -12.81 -18.88
C GLN A 142 2.08 -12.12 -18.53
N LEU A 143 2.18 -11.59 -17.30
CA LEU A 143 3.46 -11.18 -16.75
C LEU A 143 4.37 -12.39 -16.55
N LEU A 144 5.66 -12.18 -16.76
CA LEU A 144 6.69 -13.16 -16.49
C LEU A 144 7.51 -12.70 -15.29
N VAL A 145 7.75 -13.61 -14.35
CA VAL A 145 8.68 -13.43 -13.24
C VAL A 145 9.75 -14.50 -13.37
N ASP A 146 11.00 -14.11 -13.52
CA ASP A 146 12.14 -14.97 -13.79
C ASP A 146 11.93 -15.90 -15.02
N GLY A 147 11.20 -15.38 -16.02
CA GLY A 147 10.86 -16.08 -17.24
C GLY A 147 9.63 -17.00 -17.16
N GLU A 148 9.05 -17.19 -15.98
CA GLU A 148 7.85 -18.02 -15.79
C GLU A 148 6.58 -17.15 -15.74
N PRO A 149 5.50 -17.54 -16.47
CA PRO A 149 4.26 -16.79 -16.45
C PRO A 149 3.54 -16.91 -15.11
N ILE A 150 3.04 -15.80 -14.59
CA ILE A 150 2.27 -15.78 -13.34
C ILE A 150 0.77 -15.71 -13.61
N GLU A 151 -0.01 -16.38 -12.76
CA GLU A 151 -1.47 -16.30 -12.76
C GLU A 151 -1.91 -15.10 -11.92
N GLU A 152 -2.80 -14.27 -12.50
CA GLU A 152 -3.26 -13.04 -11.88
C GLU A 152 -4.81 -12.99 -11.83
N PRO A 153 -5.46 -13.86 -11.04
CA PRO A 153 -6.92 -13.96 -11.01
C PRO A 153 -7.59 -12.69 -10.43
N TYR A 154 -6.82 -11.81 -9.80
CA TYR A 154 -7.24 -10.55 -9.22
C TYR A 154 -7.30 -9.38 -10.22
N LEU A 155 -6.80 -9.58 -11.44
CA LEU A 155 -6.77 -8.52 -12.46
C LEU A 155 -8.17 -7.97 -12.75
N PHE A 156 -8.25 -6.65 -12.80
CA PHE A 156 -9.42 -5.91 -13.21
C PHE A 156 -9.04 -4.89 -14.29
N GLU A 157 -9.83 -4.83 -15.38
CA GLU A 157 -9.64 -3.92 -16.51
C GLU A 157 -8.17 -3.70 -16.91
N ASP A 158 -7.57 -4.74 -17.49
CA ASP A 158 -6.19 -4.68 -17.93
C ASP A 158 -6.03 -3.88 -19.22
N LEU A 159 -4.79 -3.55 -19.54
CA LEU A 159 -4.43 -2.89 -20.79
C LEU A 159 -4.62 -3.87 -21.96
N PRO A 160 -5.13 -3.40 -23.10
CA PRO A 160 -5.40 -4.26 -24.24
C PRO A 160 -4.16 -5.02 -24.72
N PHE A 161 -4.33 -6.33 -24.91
CA PHE A 161 -3.32 -7.23 -25.48
C PHE A 161 -4.02 -8.28 -26.34
N GLU A 162 -3.55 -8.45 -27.57
CA GLU A 162 -4.03 -9.45 -28.51
C GLU A 162 -2.86 -10.01 -29.29
N ALA A 163 -2.58 -11.30 -29.10
CA ALA A 163 -1.44 -11.96 -29.74
C ALA A 163 -1.47 -11.85 -31.27
N GLY A 164 -0.40 -11.36 -31.85
CA GLY A 164 -0.23 -11.18 -33.30
C GLY A 164 -0.87 -9.92 -33.91
N THR A 165 -1.71 -9.18 -33.17
CA THR A 165 -2.36 -7.95 -33.64
C THR A 165 -2.08 -6.73 -32.77
N LEU A 166 -2.00 -6.91 -31.47
CA LEU A 166 -1.67 -5.87 -30.48
C LEU A 166 -0.89 -6.49 -29.32
N ASP A 167 0.36 -6.84 -29.58
CA ASP A 167 1.25 -7.49 -28.63
C ASP A 167 2.59 -6.74 -28.48
N CYS A 168 3.59 -7.39 -27.93
CA CYS A 168 4.90 -6.75 -27.71
C CYS A 168 5.78 -6.68 -28.95
N ALA A 169 5.41 -7.36 -30.05
CA ALA A 169 6.15 -7.38 -31.31
C ALA A 169 5.45 -6.58 -32.43
N THR A 170 4.21 -6.18 -32.23
CA THR A 170 3.39 -5.47 -33.24
C THR A 170 3.62 -3.95 -33.26
N THR A 171 3.17 -3.30 -34.30
CA THR A 171 3.09 -1.84 -34.43
C THR A 171 1.66 -1.46 -34.80
N PRO A 172 0.88 -0.78 -33.95
CA PRO A 172 1.28 -0.31 -32.61
C PRO A 172 1.53 -1.44 -31.63
N ARG A 173 2.42 -1.18 -30.67
CA ARG A 173 2.72 -2.10 -29.58
C ARG A 173 1.69 -1.96 -28.47
N SER A 174 1.31 -3.06 -27.82
CA SER A 174 0.44 -3.01 -26.66
C SER A 174 1.05 -2.16 -25.54
N ALA A 175 0.22 -1.31 -24.94
CA ALA A 175 0.59 -0.51 -23.76
C ALA A 175 0.86 -1.37 -22.50
N ARG A 176 0.51 -2.66 -22.53
CA ARG A 176 0.82 -3.62 -21.49
C ARG A 176 2.31 -3.96 -21.43
N CYS A 177 3.00 -3.89 -22.57
CA CYS A 177 4.37 -4.35 -22.73
C CYS A 177 5.41 -3.44 -22.10
N PHE A 178 6.36 -4.06 -21.42
CA PHE A 178 7.59 -3.43 -20.95
C PHE A 178 8.74 -4.45 -21.00
N ALA A 179 9.95 -3.95 -21.14
CA ALA A 179 11.15 -4.77 -21.20
C ALA A 179 11.52 -5.29 -19.80
N PRO A 180 12.34 -6.36 -19.69
CA PRO A 180 12.76 -6.92 -18.41
C PRO A 180 13.31 -5.85 -17.45
N VAL A 181 12.85 -5.90 -16.20
CA VAL A 181 13.35 -5.09 -15.10
C VAL A 181 13.73 -6.01 -13.95
N THR A 182 14.96 -5.91 -13.46
CA THR A 182 15.41 -6.68 -12.29
C THR A 182 15.20 -5.85 -11.05
N VAL A 183 14.54 -6.44 -10.05
CA VAL A 183 14.22 -5.77 -8.78
C VAL A 183 15.50 -5.60 -7.97
N PRO A 184 15.92 -4.36 -7.66
CA PRO A 184 17.14 -4.13 -6.87
C PRO A 184 16.96 -4.59 -5.42
N GLU A 185 18.08 -4.75 -4.71
CA GLU A 185 18.07 -5.02 -3.27
C GLU A 185 17.27 -3.96 -2.50
N ARG A 186 16.49 -4.44 -1.52
CA ARG A 186 15.62 -3.61 -0.66
C ARG A 186 14.56 -2.83 -1.44
N ARG A 187 14.14 -3.33 -2.60
CA ARG A 187 13.08 -2.77 -3.44
C ARG A 187 12.03 -3.84 -3.73
N LEU A 188 10.84 -3.37 -4.09
CA LEU A 188 9.72 -4.20 -4.53
C LEU A 188 9.17 -3.60 -5.82
N LEU A 189 8.76 -4.47 -6.73
CA LEU A 189 7.89 -4.06 -7.84
C LEU A 189 6.44 -4.27 -7.41
N ALA A 190 5.72 -3.18 -7.21
CA ALA A 190 4.34 -3.20 -6.76
C ALA A 190 3.40 -2.60 -7.81
N LEU A 191 2.36 -3.34 -8.19
CA LEU A 191 1.40 -2.98 -9.23
C LEU A 191 -0.02 -2.88 -8.66
N GLY A 192 -0.87 -2.12 -9.36
CA GLY A 192 -2.31 -2.09 -9.08
C GLY A 192 -3.03 -3.26 -9.74
N ASP A 193 -4.10 -3.75 -9.12
CA ASP A 193 -4.94 -4.81 -9.69
C ASP A 193 -5.79 -4.27 -10.85
N HIS A 194 -6.19 -2.98 -10.80
CA HIS A 194 -6.79 -2.26 -11.92
C HIS A 194 -5.68 -1.66 -12.81
N ARG A 195 -5.12 -2.48 -13.69
CA ARG A 195 -3.94 -2.14 -14.50
C ARG A 195 -4.08 -0.89 -15.36
N SER A 196 -5.25 -0.69 -15.98
CA SER A 196 -5.51 0.45 -16.87
C SER A 196 -5.66 1.77 -16.11
N ALA A 197 -6.08 1.73 -14.83
CA ALA A 197 -6.29 2.89 -13.95
C ALA A 197 -5.28 3.01 -12.81
N SER A 198 -4.15 2.30 -12.89
CA SER A 198 -3.10 2.35 -11.88
C SER A 198 -1.89 3.14 -12.34
N ASN A 199 -1.52 4.17 -11.57
CA ASN A 199 -0.23 4.84 -11.70
C ASN A 199 0.81 4.12 -10.80
N ASP A 200 1.22 2.92 -11.21
CA ASP A 200 2.05 2.01 -10.45
C ASP A 200 3.54 2.03 -10.83
N GLY A 201 4.29 1.07 -10.27
CA GLY A 201 5.74 0.97 -10.42
C GLY A 201 6.23 0.93 -11.85
N ILE A 202 5.46 0.31 -12.77
CA ILE A 202 5.89 0.08 -14.16
C ILE A 202 5.23 1.01 -15.18
N THR A 203 4.27 1.85 -14.78
CA THR A 203 3.49 2.69 -15.68
C THR A 203 4.35 3.53 -16.62
N ARG A 204 5.48 4.06 -16.16
CA ARG A 204 6.39 4.87 -16.98
C ARG A 204 7.24 4.05 -17.95
N CYS A 205 7.34 2.74 -17.75
CA CYS A 205 8.12 1.85 -18.61
C CYS A 205 7.29 1.25 -19.74
N ARG A 206 5.95 1.29 -19.61
CA ARG A 206 5.03 0.76 -20.59
C ARG A 206 5.14 1.50 -21.92
N SER A 207 4.98 0.80 -23.02
CA SER A 207 5.00 1.33 -24.39
C SER A 207 6.29 2.07 -24.80
N ARG A 208 7.40 1.88 -24.08
CA ARG A 208 8.69 2.42 -24.46
C ARG A 208 9.43 1.44 -25.36
N ASP A 209 9.93 1.94 -26.48
CA ASP A 209 10.83 1.21 -27.34
C ASP A 209 12.25 1.22 -26.74
N GLY A 210 12.82 0.04 -26.58
CA GLY A 210 14.18 -0.13 -26.08
C GLY A 210 14.26 -0.77 -24.70
N PRO A 211 15.47 -1.05 -24.20
CA PRO A 211 15.67 -1.64 -22.89
C PRO A 211 15.11 -0.74 -21.80
N SER A 212 14.38 -1.32 -20.85
CA SER A 212 13.93 -0.59 -19.67
C SER A 212 15.13 -0.03 -18.96
N SER A 213 15.26 1.28 -18.90
CA SER A 213 16.19 1.84 -17.95
C SER A 213 15.57 1.75 -16.57
N GLU A 214 16.33 1.43 -15.54
CA GLU A 214 15.88 1.45 -14.13
C GLU A 214 15.20 2.79 -13.76
N SER A 215 15.51 3.85 -14.51
CA SER A 215 14.95 5.20 -14.34
C SER A 215 13.46 5.33 -14.66
N CYS A 216 12.84 4.38 -15.38
CA CYS A 216 11.41 4.42 -15.64
C CYS A 216 10.59 3.76 -14.51
N VAL A 217 11.20 2.86 -13.72
CA VAL A 217 10.51 2.11 -12.66
C VAL A 217 10.40 2.95 -11.40
N ARG A 218 9.22 2.92 -10.79
CA ARG A 218 8.98 3.47 -9.45
C ARG A 218 8.99 2.32 -8.46
N TRP A 219 10.12 2.15 -7.81
CA TRP A 219 10.30 1.11 -6.80
C TRP A 219 9.62 1.49 -5.49
N ALA A 220 8.91 0.57 -4.87
CA ALA A 220 8.60 0.64 -3.44
C ALA A 220 9.84 0.18 -2.66
N ARG A 221 10.19 0.84 -1.55
CA ARG A 221 11.28 0.39 -0.68
C ARG A 221 10.73 -0.55 0.37
N THR A 222 11.45 -1.61 0.67
CA THR A 222 11.06 -2.52 1.77
C THR A 222 10.94 -1.79 3.10
N ASP A 223 11.80 -0.81 3.37
CA ASP A 223 11.78 -0.01 4.59
C ASP A 223 10.57 0.94 4.70
N ASP A 224 9.95 1.29 3.57
CA ASP A 224 8.80 2.18 3.51
C ASP A 224 7.47 1.40 3.61
N VAL A 225 7.53 0.05 3.67
CA VAL A 225 6.36 -0.81 3.85
C VAL A 225 5.87 -0.71 5.28
N LEU A 226 4.62 -0.29 5.44
CA LEU A 226 3.96 -0.14 6.74
C LEU A 226 3.36 -1.44 7.25
N GLY A 227 3.00 -2.34 6.34
CA GLY A 227 2.44 -3.63 6.66
C GLY A 227 1.63 -4.25 5.53
N GLU A 228 1.08 -5.42 5.80
CA GLU A 228 0.26 -6.23 4.91
C GLU A 228 -1.23 -5.98 5.14
N VAL A 229 -1.99 -5.82 4.07
CA VAL A 229 -3.45 -5.74 4.12
C VAL A 229 -4.01 -7.15 4.23
N PHE A 230 -4.71 -7.46 5.31
CA PHE A 230 -5.23 -8.80 5.54
C PHE A 230 -6.77 -8.89 5.58
N ALA A 231 -7.47 -7.76 5.74
CA ALA A 231 -8.94 -7.76 5.78
C ALA A 231 -9.55 -6.42 5.39
N VAL A 232 -10.75 -6.48 4.81
CA VAL A 232 -11.70 -5.37 4.70
C VAL A 232 -12.67 -5.46 5.88
N VAL A 233 -12.87 -4.37 6.62
CA VAL A 233 -13.78 -4.33 7.78
C VAL A 233 -14.98 -3.42 7.57
N TRP A 234 -14.97 -2.60 6.54
CA TRP A 234 -16.07 -1.75 6.15
C TRP A 234 -16.02 -1.48 4.63
N PRO A 235 -17.18 -1.46 3.94
CA PRO A 235 -18.55 -1.64 4.46
C PRO A 235 -18.80 -3.10 4.86
N LEU A 236 -19.83 -3.33 5.71
CA LEU A 236 -20.09 -4.65 6.29
C LEU A 236 -20.42 -5.74 5.27
N ASN A 237 -20.96 -5.37 4.11
CA ASN A 237 -21.21 -6.30 3.00
C ASN A 237 -19.95 -6.77 2.26
N ARG A 238 -18.79 -6.13 2.54
CA ARG A 238 -17.48 -6.50 2.03
C ARG A 238 -16.54 -7.02 3.12
N TRP A 239 -17.06 -7.19 4.33
CA TRP A 239 -16.26 -7.72 5.44
C TRP A 239 -15.70 -9.11 5.10
N GLY A 240 -14.38 -9.24 5.15
CA GLY A 240 -13.70 -10.50 4.88
C GLY A 240 -12.19 -10.39 4.93
N GLY A 241 -11.55 -11.56 5.03
CA GLY A 241 -10.09 -11.68 4.83
C GLY A 241 -9.75 -11.51 3.35
N LEU A 242 -8.56 -10.98 3.09
CA LEU A 242 -7.94 -10.93 1.78
C LEU A 242 -6.82 -11.98 1.77
N SER A 243 -6.90 -12.92 0.87
CA SER A 243 -5.92 -14.00 0.66
C SER A 243 -5.37 -13.92 -0.75
#